data_84da2f5ec957e676823204afa199aafb
#
_entry.id   84da2f5ec957e676823204afa199aafb
#
_cell.length_a   1.000
_cell.length_b   1.000
_cell.length_c   1.000
_cell.angle_alpha   90.00
_cell.angle_beta   90.00
_cell.angle_gamma   90.00
#
_symmetry.space_group_name_H-M   'P 1'
#
loop_
_entity.id
_entity.type
_entity.pdbx_description
1 polymer ?
#
loop_
_entity_poly.entity_id
_entity_poly.type
_entity_poly.pdbx_seq_one_letter_code
_entity_poly.pdbx_strand_id
1 'polypeptide(L)'
;MPYTLADLRTRTRDILNESSAAFFTDAEIDRCLGDAAWDISGVTHCVEALGTITLANGDNDYAIASDAIVVLHVQDQATGIGLRKMTPSMTGHSSSATSGDTGLGWYEFARTLYIEPVPNTTAHGKQVEYFYARITQDVTVLPEYCQLLAVWYAVSMGKAKDRLYQEAAFFNSLYVSGLAFRRQDVFAREPHTRQDLEMADEVVSG
;
A
#
# COMPACT_ATOMS: atom_id res chain seq x y z
N MET A 1 -10.45 15.49 -10.66
CA MET A 1 -9.01 15.57 -11.01
C MET A 1 -8.22 15.60 -9.72
N PRO A 2 -7.12 14.84 -9.60
CA PRO A 2 -6.29 14.92 -8.40
C PRO A 2 -5.77 16.35 -8.24
N TYR A 3 -5.66 16.79 -6.99
CA TYR A 3 -5.15 18.11 -6.66
C TYR A 3 -3.63 18.14 -6.86
N THR A 4 -3.14 19.27 -7.35
CA THR A 4 -1.70 19.55 -7.34
C THR A 4 -1.23 19.96 -5.94
N LEU A 5 0.08 19.89 -5.68
CA LEU A 5 0.63 20.37 -4.41
C LEU A 5 0.29 21.85 -4.14
N ALA A 6 0.25 22.68 -5.20
CA ALA A 6 -0.13 24.09 -5.09
C ALA A 6 -1.60 24.26 -4.67
N ASP A 7 -2.52 23.43 -5.20
CA ASP A 7 -3.93 23.45 -4.81
C ASP A 7 -4.10 23.06 -3.34
N LEU A 8 -3.36 22.01 -2.89
CA LEU A 8 -3.41 21.56 -1.50
C LEU A 8 -2.84 22.60 -0.53
N ARG A 9 -1.76 23.29 -0.91
CA ARG A 9 -1.24 24.44 -0.14
C ARG A 9 -2.28 25.55 -0.03
N THR A 10 -2.88 25.94 -1.16
CA THR A 10 -3.91 26.99 -1.19
C THR A 10 -5.08 26.63 -0.27
N ARG A 11 -5.61 25.40 -0.38
CA ARG A 11 -6.69 24.93 0.50
C ARG A 11 -6.30 24.93 1.98
N THR A 12 -5.08 24.51 2.30
CA THR A 12 -4.56 24.54 3.67
C THR A 12 -4.52 25.98 4.19
N ARG A 13 -4.00 26.92 3.41
CA ARG A 13 -3.94 28.35 3.76
C ARG A 13 -5.30 28.98 3.93
N ASP A 14 -6.25 28.67 3.05
CA ASP A 14 -7.63 29.17 3.13
C ASP A 14 -8.28 28.78 4.47
N ILE A 15 -8.11 27.53 4.91
CA ILE A 15 -8.67 27.05 6.18
C ILE A 15 -7.91 27.63 7.38
N LEU A 16 -6.60 27.83 7.26
CA LEU A 16 -5.80 28.52 8.27
C LEU A 16 -6.11 30.02 8.37
N ASN A 17 -6.81 30.56 7.38
CA ASN A 17 -7.07 32.00 7.21
C ASN A 17 -5.78 32.78 7.03
N GLU A 18 -4.81 32.26 6.29
CA GLU A 18 -3.51 32.84 6.01
C GLU A 18 -3.28 32.94 4.50
N SER A 19 -3.47 34.12 3.92
CA SER A 19 -3.35 34.35 2.47
C SER A 19 -1.90 34.47 1.96
N SER A 20 -0.91 34.55 2.86
CA SER A 20 0.50 34.71 2.53
C SER A 20 1.39 33.85 3.46
N ALA A 21 2.60 33.55 3.03
CA ALA A 21 3.55 32.73 3.80
C ALA A 21 4.21 33.54 4.96
N ALA A 22 3.40 34.18 5.78
CA ALA A 22 3.88 35.03 6.87
C ALA A 22 4.17 34.24 8.15
N PHE A 23 3.25 33.34 8.56
CA PHE A 23 3.37 32.56 9.77
C PHE A 23 3.70 31.08 9.46
N PHE A 24 3.13 30.54 8.36
CA PHE A 24 3.46 29.23 7.83
C PHE A 24 4.17 29.36 6.49
N THR A 25 5.39 28.87 6.40
CA THR A 25 6.10 28.80 5.13
C THR A 25 5.52 27.69 4.26
N ASP A 26 5.70 27.77 2.93
CA ASP A 26 5.30 26.69 2.01
C ASP A 26 6.00 25.37 2.38
N ALA A 27 7.28 25.44 2.77
CA ALA A 27 8.04 24.26 3.17
C ALA A 27 7.46 23.57 4.44
N GLU A 28 6.90 24.35 5.38
CA GLU A 28 6.24 23.77 6.56
C GLU A 28 4.93 23.07 6.19
N ILE A 29 4.13 23.70 5.32
CA ILE A 29 2.89 23.10 4.82
C ILE A 29 3.20 21.82 4.03
N ASP A 30 4.19 21.86 3.14
CA ASP A 30 4.60 20.69 2.35
C ASP A 30 5.07 19.55 3.23
N ARG A 31 5.84 19.84 4.26
CA ARG A 31 6.26 18.82 5.22
C ARG A 31 5.05 18.18 5.91
N CYS A 32 4.09 18.99 6.39
CA CYS A 32 2.88 18.44 7.02
C CYS A 32 2.05 17.61 6.04
N LEU A 33 1.93 18.03 4.78
CA LEU A 33 1.25 17.27 3.74
C LEU A 33 1.99 15.96 3.43
N GLY A 34 3.33 15.98 3.40
CA GLY A 34 4.17 14.80 3.21
C GLY A 34 4.08 13.81 4.39
N ASP A 35 4.11 14.33 5.63
CA ASP A 35 3.94 13.50 6.84
C ASP A 35 2.55 12.83 6.86
N ALA A 36 1.51 13.58 6.46
CA ALA A 36 0.17 13.02 6.29
C ALA A 36 0.13 11.95 5.18
N ALA A 37 0.78 12.18 4.04
CA ALA A 37 0.82 11.21 2.96
C ALA A 37 1.49 9.91 3.39
N TRP A 38 2.56 10.00 4.17
CA TRP A 38 3.23 8.86 4.78
C TRP A 38 2.29 8.04 5.66
N ASP A 39 1.59 8.70 6.59
CA ASP A 39 0.67 8.04 7.51
C ASP A 39 -0.54 7.45 6.76
N ILE A 40 -1.16 8.22 5.85
CA ILE A 40 -2.31 7.77 5.05
C ILE A 40 -1.95 6.54 4.23
N SER A 41 -0.85 6.58 3.46
CA SER A 41 -0.43 5.46 2.62
C SER A 41 -0.07 4.23 3.45
N GLY A 42 0.57 4.43 4.62
CA GLY A 42 0.92 3.36 5.54
C GLY A 42 -0.27 2.66 6.18
N VAL A 43 -1.33 3.41 6.51
CA VAL A 43 -2.52 2.86 7.19
C VAL A 43 -3.56 2.33 6.21
N THR A 44 -3.75 3.01 5.07
CA THR A 44 -4.84 2.69 4.13
C THR A 44 -4.40 1.83 2.96
N HIS A 45 -3.09 1.65 2.73
CA HIS A 45 -2.54 0.94 1.56
C HIS A 45 -3.12 1.46 0.22
N CYS A 46 -3.53 2.72 0.16
CA CYS A 46 -4.24 3.29 -0.98
C CYS A 46 -3.34 3.62 -2.19
N VAL A 47 -2.04 3.52 -2.04
CA VAL A 47 -1.07 3.74 -3.13
C VAL A 47 -0.45 2.43 -3.52
N GLU A 48 -0.77 1.97 -4.73
CA GLU A 48 -0.28 0.73 -5.29
C GLU A 48 0.87 0.99 -6.28
N ALA A 49 1.76 0.03 -6.40
CA ALA A 49 2.86 0.05 -7.36
C ALA A 49 3.13 -1.36 -7.89
N LEU A 50 3.87 -1.41 -8.99
CA LEU A 50 4.27 -2.62 -9.67
C LEU A 50 5.80 -2.78 -9.57
N GLY A 51 6.24 -3.96 -9.14
CA GLY A 51 7.63 -4.37 -9.20
C GLY A 51 7.80 -5.61 -10.06
N THR A 52 9.01 -5.84 -10.55
CA THR A 52 9.34 -7.02 -11.36
C THR A 52 10.58 -7.70 -10.79
N ILE A 53 10.55 -9.02 -10.71
CA ILE A 53 11.69 -9.85 -10.38
C ILE A 53 11.96 -10.83 -11.52
N THR A 54 13.23 -11.20 -11.70
CA THR A 54 13.63 -12.25 -12.64
C THR A 54 14.02 -13.48 -11.85
N LEU A 55 13.37 -14.61 -12.13
CA LEU A 55 13.60 -15.87 -11.42
C LEU A 55 15.00 -16.41 -11.76
N ALA A 56 15.74 -16.83 -10.75
CA ALA A 56 17.04 -17.45 -10.89
C ALA A 56 16.96 -18.93 -10.48
N ASN A 57 17.71 -19.79 -11.20
CA ASN A 57 17.74 -21.23 -10.90
C ASN A 57 18.39 -21.47 -9.53
N GLY A 58 17.66 -22.12 -8.64
CA GLY A 58 18.12 -22.45 -7.30
C GLY A 58 17.87 -21.36 -6.24
N ASP A 59 17.39 -20.17 -6.63
CA ASP A 59 17.06 -19.10 -5.72
C ASP A 59 15.55 -19.01 -5.53
N ASN A 60 15.10 -18.83 -4.30
CA ASN A 60 13.69 -18.67 -3.99
C ASN A 60 13.36 -17.38 -3.22
N ASP A 61 14.35 -16.60 -2.86
CA ASP A 61 14.22 -15.37 -2.09
C ASP A 61 14.60 -14.14 -2.94
N TYR A 62 13.68 -13.19 -3.02
CA TYR A 62 13.81 -12.01 -3.86
C TYR A 62 13.48 -10.75 -3.07
N ALA A 63 14.38 -9.77 -3.12
CA ALA A 63 14.16 -8.48 -2.46
C ALA A 63 12.98 -7.74 -3.14
N ILE A 64 12.05 -7.25 -2.34
CA ILE A 64 10.98 -6.35 -2.79
C ILE A 64 11.41 -4.88 -2.71
N ALA A 65 10.65 -4.00 -3.32
CA ALA A 65 10.90 -2.55 -3.28
C ALA A 65 11.01 -2.03 -1.85
N SER A 66 11.92 -1.09 -1.62
CA SER A 66 12.21 -0.56 -0.27
C SER A 66 11.04 0.23 0.33
N ASP A 67 10.13 0.74 -0.50
CA ASP A 67 8.91 1.45 -0.11
C ASP A 67 7.68 0.52 0.00
N ALA A 68 7.83 -0.79 -0.26
CA ALA A 68 6.76 -1.76 -0.14
C ALA A 68 6.33 -1.95 1.32
N ILE A 69 5.03 -1.96 1.57
CA ILE A 69 4.42 -2.28 2.87
C ILE A 69 3.98 -3.73 2.88
N VAL A 70 3.26 -4.15 1.84
CA VAL A 70 2.72 -5.49 1.68
C VAL A 70 2.58 -5.84 0.20
N VAL A 71 2.88 -7.08 -0.17
CA VAL A 71 2.62 -7.61 -1.51
C VAL A 71 1.17 -8.09 -1.57
N LEU A 72 0.43 -7.51 -2.51
CA LEU A 72 -0.99 -7.78 -2.71
C LEU A 72 -1.23 -8.96 -3.63
N HIS A 73 -0.51 -9.00 -4.75
CA HIS A 73 -0.66 -10.01 -5.80
C HIS A 73 0.67 -10.25 -6.52
N VAL A 74 0.86 -11.46 -7.01
CA VAL A 74 2.03 -11.86 -7.81
C VAL A 74 1.54 -12.63 -9.03
N GLN A 75 2.06 -12.31 -10.21
CA GLN A 75 1.69 -12.97 -11.46
C GLN A 75 2.90 -13.21 -12.36
N ASP A 76 2.79 -14.21 -13.23
CA ASP A 76 3.74 -14.40 -14.34
C ASP A 76 3.53 -13.28 -15.36
N GLN A 77 4.60 -12.54 -15.69
CA GLN A 77 4.52 -11.39 -16.57
C GLN A 77 4.10 -11.77 -18.01
N ALA A 78 4.54 -12.93 -18.49
CA ALA A 78 4.29 -13.33 -19.87
C ALA A 78 2.85 -13.82 -20.11
N THR A 79 2.27 -14.46 -19.10
CA THR A 79 0.94 -15.08 -19.22
C THR A 79 -0.16 -14.29 -18.50
N GLY A 80 0.19 -13.41 -17.57
CA GLY A 80 -0.73 -12.71 -16.67
C GLY A 80 -1.42 -13.65 -15.66
N ILE A 81 -0.97 -14.89 -15.54
CA ILE A 81 -1.55 -15.87 -14.59
C ILE A 81 -1.03 -15.55 -13.19
N GLY A 82 -1.96 -15.37 -12.24
CA GLY A 82 -1.63 -15.14 -10.84
C GLY A 82 -1.00 -16.36 -10.19
N LEU A 83 0.06 -16.13 -9.42
CA LEU A 83 0.68 -17.15 -8.57
C LEU A 83 -0.13 -17.29 -7.27
N ARG A 84 -0.26 -18.51 -6.78
CA ARG A 84 -1.01 -18.78 -5.55
C ARG A 84 -0.28 -18.22 -4.33
N LYS A 85 -0.96 -17.42 -3.50
CA LYS A 85 -0.43 -17.01 -2.20
C LYS A 85 -0.39 -18.21 -1.25
N MET A 86 0.73 -18.39 -0.57
CA MET A 86 0.98 -19.49 0.36
C MET A 86 1.22 -18.93 1.77
N THR A 87 1.06 -19.76 2.77
CA THR A 87 1.49 -19.45 4.13
C THR A 87 2.86 -20.06 4.42
N PRO A 88 3.74 -19.42 5.20
CA PRO A 88 5.06 -19.96 5.53
C PRO A 88 5.05 -21.38 6.11
N SER A 89 3.96 -21.77 6.78
CA SER A 89 3.79 -23.14 7.31
C SER A 89 3.62 -24.23 6.24
N MET A 90 3.31 -23.84 5.01
CA MET A 90 3.16 -24.78 3.89
C MET A 90 4.47 -25.10 3.18
N THR A 91 5.54 -24.35 3.46
CA THR A 91 6.83 -24.43 2.74
C THR A 91 7.67 -25.65 3.13
N GLY A 92 7.44 -26.27 4.29
CA GLY A 92 8.21 -27.43 4.75
C GLY A 92 7.89 -28.76 4.07
N HIS A 93 6.96 -28.82 3.13
CA HIS A 93 6.44 -30.05 2.55
C HIS A 93 6.62 -30.17 1.04
N SER A 94 7.23 -29.18 0.41
CA SER A 94 7.31 -29.09 -1.06
C SER A 94 8.62 -29.59 -1.69
N SER A 95 9.39 -30.42 -1.02
CA SER A 95 10.60 -30.99 -1.62
C SER A 95 10.32 -32.00 -2.75
N SER A 96 9.06 -32.26 -3.07
CA SER A 96 8.68 -33.17 -4.16
C SER A 96 7.68 -32.58 -5.17
N ALA A 97 7.48 -31.27 -5.18
CA ALA A 97 6.72 -30.68 -6.27
C ALA A 97 7.55 -30.81 -7.54
N THR A 98 7.09 -31.70 -8.39
CA THR A 98 7.64 -31.96 -9.71
C THR A 98 7.81 -30.62 -10.42
N SER A 99 9.03 -30.31 -10.76
CA SER A 99 9.45 -29.11 -11.48
C SER A 99 8.62 -28.94 -12.76
N GLY A 100 7.60 -28.14 -12.66
CA GLY A 100 6.76 -27.77 -13.79
C GLY A 100 6.37 -26.31 -13.65
N ASP A 101 6.26 -25.66 -14.76
CA ASP A 101 5.86 -24.26 -14.96
C ASP A 101 4.50 -23.88 -14.32
N THR A 102 3.76 -24.87 -13.87
CA THR A 102 2.40 -24.78 -13.36
C THR A 102 2.43 -25.14 -11.88
N GLY A 103 2.24 -24.11 -11.03
CA GLY A 103 2.09 -24.34 -9.60
C GLY A 103 3.06 -23.57 -8.72
N LEU A 104 3.74 -22.53 -9.25
CA LEU A 104 4.50 -21.63 -8.43
C LEU A 104 3.54 -20.90 -7.48
N GLY A 105 3.90 -20.90 -6.21
CA GLY A 105 3.26 -20.11 -5.19
C GLY A 105 4.22 -19.07 -4.64
N TRP A 106 3.71 -18.18 -3.82
CA TRP A 106 4.51 -17.13 -3.20
C TRP A 106 4.05 -16.84 -1.78
N TYR A 107 4.97 -16.36 -0.97
CA TYR A 107 4.67 -15.74 0.31
C TYR A 107 5.68 -14.62 0.58
N GLU A 108 5.28 -13.69 1.44
CA GLU A 108 6.13 -12.60 1.89
C GLU A 108 6.55 -12.85 3.34
N PHE A 109 7.84 -12.71 3.61
CA PHE A 109 8.36 -12.74 4.96
C PHE A 109 9.55 -11.80 5.09
N ALA A 110 9.57 -10.96 6.13
CA ALA A 110 10.65 -10.04 6.45
C ALA A 110 11.09 -9.17 5.25
N ARG A 111 10.13 -8.65 4.47
CA ARG A 111 10.36 -7.82 3.26
C ARG A 111 11.08 -8.56 2.13
N THR A 112 10.94 -9.85 2.09
CA THR A 112 11.46 -10.70 1.03
C THR A 112 10.30 -11.47 0.44
N LEU A 113 10.23 -11.53 -0.88
CA LEU A 113 9.27 -12.35 -1.61
C LEU A 113 9.89 -13.72 -1.86
N TYR A 114 9.22 -14.76 -1.37
CA TYR A 114 9.64 -16.15 -1.58
C TYR A 114 8.77 -16.79 -2.66
N ILE A 115 9.41 -17.49 -3.57
CA ILE A 115 8.75 -18.27 -4.64
C ILE A 115 8.96 -19.76 -4.39
N GLU A 116 7.87 -20.50 -4.33
CA GLU A 116 7.89 -21.95 -4.07
C GLU A 116 7.08 -22.71 -5.13
N PRO A 117 7.55 -23.89 -5.61
CA PRO A 117 8.84 -24.49 -5.30
C PRO A 117 10.02 -23.67 -5.84
N VAL A 118 11.22 -23.93 -5.32
CA VAL A 118 12.45 -23.25 -5.75
C VAL A 118 12.55 -23.28 -7.28
N PRO A 119 12.69 -22.12 -7.94
CA PRO A 119 12.79 -22.03 -9.39
C PRO A 119 13.90 -22.92 -9.95
N ASN A 120 13.59 -23.69 -10.97
CA ASN A 120 14.53 -24.57 -11.66
C ASN A 120 15.03 -23.96 -12.98
N THR A 121 15.77 -24.71 -13.76
CA THR A 121 16.29 -24.26 -15.07
C THR A 121 15.20 -23.86 -16.06
N THR A 122 13.97 -24.41 -15.97
CA THR A 122 12.85 -24.05 -16.85
C THR A 122 12.23 -22.70 -16.44
N ALA A 123 12.23 -22.39 -15.14
CA ALA A 123 11.76 -21.11 -14.63
C ALA A 123 12.82 -20.00 -14.69
N HIS A 124 14.10 -20.38 -14.85
CA HIS A 124 15.21 -19.42 -14.92
C HIS A 124 15.01 -18.39 -16.04
N GLY A 125 15.17 -17.11 -15.70
CA GLY A 125 15.01 -16.00 -16.63
C GLY A 125 13.58 -15.53 -16.85
N LYS A 126 12.57 -16.23 -16.31
CA LYS A 126 11.18 -15.74 -16.33
C LYS A 126 11.02 -14.52 -15.46
N GLN A 127 10.18 -13.61 -15.91
CA GLN A 127 9.84 -12.42 -15.16
C GLN A 127 8.49 -12.62 -14.44
N VAL A 128 8.48 -12.25 -13.18
CA VAL A 128 7.31 -12.26 -12.31
C VAL A 128 7.06 -10.83 -11.86
N GLU A 129 5.83 -10.40 -12.03
CA GLU A 129 5.35 -9.10 -11.55
C GLU A 129 4.71 -9.25 -10.18
N TYR A 130 5.00 -8.30 -9.29
CA TYR A 130 4.32 -8.21 -8.01
C TYR A 130 3.70 -6.83 -7.81
N PHE A 131 2.44 -6.83 -7.45
CA PHE A 131 1.69 -5.63 -7.10
C PHE A 131 1.79 -5.45 -5.60
N TYR A 132 2.12 -4.26 -5.16
CA TYR A 132 2.31 -3.99 -3.75
C TYR A 132 1.76 -2.63 -3.33
N ALA A 133 1.30 -2.55 -2.08
CA ALA A 133 1.02 -1.28 -1.45
C ALA A 133 2.32 -0.63 -1.01
N ARG A 134 2.49 0.66 -1.31
CA ARG A 134 3.69 1.41 -0.96
C ARG A 134 3.42 2.57 -0.04
N ILE A 135 4.42 2.91 0.75
CA ILE A 135 4.45 4.14 1.54
C ILE A 135 5.03 5.28 0.71
N THR A 136 4.51 6.49 0.88
CA THR A 136 4.98 7.66 0.12
C THR A 136 4.82 8.95 0.93
N GLN A 137 5.73 9.90 0.71
CA GLN A 137 5.60 11.28 1.19
C GLN A 137 5.05 12.22 0.10
N ASP A 138 4.85 11.72 -1.12
CA ASP A 138 4.26 12.50 -2.20
C ASP A 138 2.73 12.48 -2.09
N VAL A 139 2.17 13.58 -1.58
CA VAL A 139 0.72 13.75 -1.43
C VAL A 139 -0.02 13.74 -2.76
N THR A 140 0.65 14.06 -3.87
CA THR A 140 0.01 14.17 -5.20
C THR A 140 -0.35 12.82 -5.80
N VAL A 141 0.32 11.74 -5.37
CA VAL A 141 0.01 10.37 -5.82
C VAL A 141 -1.10 9.71 -5.02
N LEU A 142 -1.54 10.32 -3.92
CA LEU A 142 -2.68 9.82 -3.17
C LEU A 142 -3.97 9.96 -3.99
N PRO A 143 -4.94 9.05 -3.83
CA PRO A 143 -6.29 9.26 -4.35
C PRO A 143 -6.89 10.58 -3.85
N GLU A 144 -7.71 11.25 -4.67
CA GLU A 144 -8.27 12.58 -4.39
C GLU A 144 -8.91 12.69 -3.00
N TYR A 145 -9.65 11.67 -2.60
CA TYR A 145 -10.29 11.63 -1.27
C TYR A 145 -9.29 11.51 -0.11
N CYS A 146 -8.11 10.93 -0.34
CA CYS A 146 -7.02 10.87 0.64
C CYS A 146 -6.24 12.19 0.70
N GLN A 147 -6.13 12.91 -0.42
CA GLN A 147 -5.47 14.21 -0.46
C GLN A 147 -6.17 15.23 0.46
N LEU A 148 -7.52 15.17 0.55
CA LEU A 148 -8.27 16.04 1.49
C LEU A 148 -8.01 15.69 2.95
N LEU A 149 -7.76 14.43 3.29
CA LEU A 149 -7.34 14.05 4.64
C LEU A 149 -5.99 14.68 4.99
N ALA A 150 -5.05 14.70 4.04
CA ALA A 150 -3.76 15.35 4.25
C ALA A 150 -3.90 16.85 4.54
N VAL A 151 -4.85 17.53 3.88
CA VAL A 151 -5.15 18.95 4.20
C VAL A 151 -5.64 19.09 5.64
N TRP A 152 -6.56 18.25 6.12
CA TRP A 152 -7.02 18.31 7.51
C TRP A 152 -5.91 18.08 8.52
N TYR A 153 -5.02 17.13 8.26
CA TYR A 153 -3.83 16.94 9.08
C TYR A 153 -2.95 18.18 9.11
N ALA A 154 -2.60 18.75 7.94
CA ALA A 154 -1.78 19.94 7.85
C ALA A 154 -2.41 21.14 8.57
N VAL A 155 -3.73 21.34 8.45
CA VAL A 155 -4.49 22.37 9.17
C VAL A 155 -4.43 22.12 10.68
N SER A 156 -4.60 20.87 11.14
CA SER A 156 -4.53 20.56 12.57
C SER A 156 -3.17 20.92 13.16
N MET A 157 -2.09 20.61 12.46
CA MET A 157 -0.72 20.96 12.87
C MET A 157 -0.50 22.48 12.86
N GLY A 158 -1.05 23.17 11.86
CA GLY A 158 -1.02 24.63 11.79
C GLY A 158 -1.75 25.29 12.95
N LYS A 159 -2.98 24.89 13.24
CA LYS A 159 -3.76 25.40 14.38
C LYS A 159 -3.09 25.11 15.73
N ALA A 160 -2.43 23.95 15.87
CA ALA A 160 -1.65 23.63 17.06
C ALA A 160 -0.43 24.56 17.23
N LYS A 161 0.28 24.90 16.15
CA LYS A 161 1.38 25.87 16.15
C LYS A 161 0.89 27.27 16.58
N ASP A 162 -0.31 27.65 16.15
CA ASP A 162 -0.96 28.93 16.53
C ASP A 162 -1.64 28.88 17.92
N ARG A 163 -1.45 27.79 18.67
CA ARG A 163 -2.02 27.55 20.01
C ARG A 163 -3.56 27.50 20.05
N LEU A 164 -4.22 27.32 18.93
CA LEU A 164 -5.66 27.12 18.80
C LEU A 164 -6.01 25.63 18.98
N TYR A 165 -5.74 25.09 20.16
CA TYR A 165 -5.79 23.64 20.43
C TYR A 165 -7.17 23.01 20.22
N GLN A 166 -8.26 23.76 20.45
CA GLN A 166 -9.62 23.24 20.22
C GLN A 166 -9.89 23.06 18.73
N GLU A 167 -9.50 24.04 17.92
CA GLU A 167 -9.61 23.93 16.45
C GLU A 167 -8.68 22.82 15.91
N ALA A 168 -7.45 22.77 16.42
CA ALA A 168 -6.51 21.70 16.08
C ALA A 168 -7.10 20.31 16.37
N ALA A 169 -7.69 20.11 17.55
CA ALA A 169 -8.34 18.86 17.93
C ALA A 169 -9.53 18.53 17.02
N PHE A 170 -10.32 19.52 16.62
CA PHE A 170 -11.41 19.32 15.66
C PHE A 170 -10.91 18.81 14.31
N PHE A 171 -9.93 19.47 13.69
CA PHE A 171 -9.38 19.03 12.41
C PHE A 171 -8.66 17.68 12.50
N ASN A 172 -7.96 17.41 13.61
CA ASN A 172 -7.38 16.10 13.86
C ASN A 172 -8.45 15.00 13.98
N SER A 173 -9.61 15.30 14.58
CA SER A 173 -10.71 14.34 14.66
C SER A 173 -11.30 14.01 13.29
N LEU A 174 -11.41 15.00 12.38
CA LEU A 174 -11.83 14.79 10.99
C LEU A 174 -10.82 13.89 10.25
N TYR A 175 -9.52 14.16 10.43
CA TYR A 175 -8.47 13.35 9.86
C TYR A 175 -8.53 11.89 10.32
N VAL A 176 -8.53 11.65 11.62
CA VAL A 176 -8.55 10.30 12.21
C VAL A 176 -9.81 9.53 11.83
N SER A 177 -10.97 10.20 11.87
CA SER A 177 -12.24 9.56 11.46
C SER A 177 -12.26 9.20 9.99
N GLY A 178 -11.76 10.09 9.12
CA GLY A 178 -11.63 9.84 7.69
C GLY A 178 -10.65 8.71 7.39
N LEU A 179 -9.53 8.65 8.11
CA LEU A 179 -8.55 7.59 7.99
C LEU A 179 -9.12 6.22 8.39
N ALA A 180 -9.83 6.16 9.51
CA ALA A 180 -10.48 4.93 9.98
C ALA A 180 -11.52 4.41 8.97
N PHE A 181 -12.33 5.30 8.40
CA PHE A 181 -13.30 4.95 7.36
C PHE A 181 -12.62 4.35 6.12
N ARG A 182 -11.50 4.94 5.66
CA ARG A 182 -10.78 4.45 4.48
C ARG A 182 -10.06 3.14 4.71
N ARG A 183 -9.57 2.91 5.90
CA ARG A 183 -8.99 1.61 6.28
C ARG A 183 -9.98 0.46 6.10
N GLN A 184 -11.24 0.67 6.46
CA GLN A 184 -12.30 -0.35 6.27
C GLN A 184 -12.54 -0.67 4.80
N ASP A 185 -12.50 0.33 3.90
CA ASP A 185 -12.68 0.13 2.46
C ASP A 185 -11.60 -0.77 1.84
N VAL A 186 -10.37 -0.70 2.35
CA VAL A 186 -9.24 -1.50 1.84
C VAL A 186 -9.35 -2.95 2.27
N PHE A 187 -9.68 -3.21 3.53
CA PHE A 187 -9.89 -4.59 4.01
C PHE A 187 -11.07 -5.28 3.30
N ALA A 188 -12.11 -4.52 2.91
CA ALA A 188 -13.21 -5.05 2.13
C ALA A 188 -12.83 -5.43 0.67
N ARG A 189 -11.69 -4.97 0.18
CA ARG A 189 -11.18 -5.26 -1.17
C ARG A 189 -10.15 -6.40 -1.21
N GLU A 190 -9.69 -6.90 -0.07
CA GLU A 190 -8.77 -8.03 -0.06
C GLU A 190 -9.43 -9.28 -0.66
N PRO A 191 -8.93 -9.82 -1.78
CA PRO A 191 -9.58 -10.92 -2.51
C PRO A 191 -9.63 -12.24 -1.72
N HIS A 192 -8.94 -12.33 -0.60
CA HIS A 192 -8.87 -13.54 0.23
C HIS A 192 -10.21 -13.90 0.90
N THR A 193 -11.06 -12.90 1.21
CA THR A 193 -12.37 -13.17 1.82
C THR A 193 -13.33 -13.86 0.85
N ARG A 194 -13.14 -13.71 -0.45
CA ARG A 194 -14.04 -14.28 -1.46
C ARG A 194 -13.74 -15.75 -1.77
N GLN A 195 -12.46 -16.13 -1.85
CA GLN A 195 -12.06 -17.54 -2.06
C GLN A 195 -12.31 -18.41 -0.83
N ASP A 196 -12.12 -17.87 0.37
CA ASP A 196 -12.40 -18.60 1.62
C ASP A 196 -13.89 -18.81 1.83
N LEU A 197 -14.76 -17.91 1.36
CA LEU A 197 -16.21 -18.05 1.43
C LEU A 197 -16.73 -19.06 0.39
N GLU A 198 -16.18 -19.09 -0.82
CA GLU A 198 -16.56 -20.09 -1.84
C GLU A 198 -16.13 -21.50 -1.43
N MET A 199 -14.98 -21.68 -0.79
CA MET A 199 -14.57 -23.00 -0.25
C MET A 199 -15.39 -23.44 0.96
N ALA A 200 -15.91 -22.52 1.78
CA ALA A 200 -16.76 -22.84 2.92
C ALA A 200 -18.14 -23.33 2.48
N ASP A 201 -18.69 -22.78 1.39
CA ASP A 201 -20.00 -23.22 0.85
C ASP A 201 -19.93 -24.60 0.17
N GLU A 202 -18.77 -24.99 -0.39
CA GLU A 202 -18.59 -26.30 -1.01
C GLU A 202 -18.49 -27.44 0.02
N VAL A 203 -18.03 -27.15 1.23
CA VAL A 203 -17.88 -28.15 2.33
C VAL A 203 -19.23 -28.41 3.03
N VAL A 204 -20.19 -27.49 2.95
CA VAL A 204 -21.51 -27.63 3.61
C VAL A 204 -22.53 -28.36 2.71
N SER A 205 -22.25 -28.53 1.42
CA SER A 205 -23.14 -29.17 0.44
C SER A 205 -22.74 -30.57 0.03
N GLY A 206 -21.79 -31.23 0.73
CA GLY A 206 -21.32 -32.61 0.50
C GLY A 206 -21.87 -33.64 1.49
#